data_1f77147131a1e0b65cdf43ddf8ba4c22
#
_entry.id   1f77147131a1e0b65cdf43ddf8ba4c22
#
_cell.length_a   1.000
_cell.length_b   1.000
_cell.length_c   1.000
_cell.angle_alpha   90.00
_cell.angle_beta   90.00
_cell.angle_gamma   90.00
#
_symmetry.space_group_name_H-M   'P 1'
#
loop_
_entity.id
_entity.type
_entity.pdbx_description
1 polymer ?
#
loop_
_entity_poly.entity_id
_entity_poly.type
_entity_poly.pdbx_seq_one_letter_code
_entity_poly.pdbx_strand_id
1 'polypeptide(L)'
;MDSSISELILLKYKDNPKFFKKSYPATLRPQGKEIVRTWLYYTLLRGFLETGKMPFKEVWIHQHILDGNGRKMSKSLGNIIDPQKLLKIYGAEAIRLWAATEGNLSLQDLSCSEEKIKAELKTINKLLNITKFITQFKKPKKVKLTELDRLFIDVIDYETHHIEFNYDIYNFYKPAVTLRGFLWEEFASHYLELVKARVYNQEKKFTKQENEAAIYALYYILERLVLLLSPIIPQVASILAKELKISLEKFPKINYVEVEKRVRYNDELWRVNQIRQFNGNIWREKKDNGLALNSPISGVEIPKELKSFEKDLKATHKIT
;
A
#
# COMPACT_ATOMS: atom_id res chain seq x y z
N MET A 1 34.26 -20.41 4.84
CA MET A 1 34.34 -20.12 6.30
C MET A 1 34.44 -18.63 6.63
N ASP A 2 35.10 -17.82 5.81
CA ASP A 2 35.35 -16.41 6.11
C ASP A 2 34.08 -15.56 6.17
N SER A 3 33.06 -15.87 5.36
CA SER A 3 31.78 -15.21 5.40
C SER A 3 31.02 -15.30 6.75
N SER A 4 31.39 -16.26 7.61
CA SER A 4 30.73 -16.42 8.91
C SER A 4 31.20 -15.41 9.98
N ILE A 5 32.23 -14.61 9.69
CA ILE A 5 32.70 -13.51 10.54
C ILE A 5 32.47 -12.15 9.89
N SER A 6 31.77 -12.09 8.76
CA SER A 6 31.53 -10.84 8.00
C SER A 6 30.92 -9.75 8.86
N GLU A 7 30.05 -10.10 9.78
CA GLU A 7 29.38 -9.19 10.71
C GLU A 7 30.39 -8.57 11.70
N LEU A 8 31.31 -9.38 12.28
CA LEU A 8 32.35 -8.86 13.17
C LEU A 8 33.27 -7.87 12.44
N ILE A 9 33.56 -8.15 11.14
CA ILE A 9 34.35 -7.26 10.28
C ILE A 9 33.58 -5.97 10.01
N LEU A 10 32.33 -6.06 9.57
CA LEU A 10 31.48 -4.91 9.25
C LEU A 10 31.26 -3.99 10.47
N LEU A 11 31.08 -4.59 11.65
CA LEU A 11 30.91 -3.86 12.89
C LEU A 11 32.25 -3.44 13.54
N LYS A 12 33.41 -3.69 12.86
CA LYS A 12 34.75 -3.25 13.27
C LYS A 12 35.14 -3.78 14.64
N TYR A 13 34.93 -5.07 14.90
CA TYR A 13 35.15 -5.73 16.19
C TYR A 13 36.52 -5.41 16.81
N LYS A 14 37.61 -5.55 16.01
CA LYS A 14 38.97 -5.25 16.45
C LYS A 14 39.39 -3.81 16.17
N ASP A 15 38.88 -3.19 15.14
CA ASP A 15 39.34 -1.89 14.64
C ASP A 15 38.73 -0.70 15.37
N ASN A 16 37.47 -0.84 15.85
CA ASN A 16 36.75 0.24 16.55
C ASN A 16 35.85 -0.32 17.66
N PRO A 17 36.42 -0.60 18.87
CA PRO A 17 35.65 -1.17 19.98
C PRO A 17 34.46 -0.31 20.44
N LYS A 18 34.54 1.02 20.32
CA LYS A 18 33.44 1.93 20.70
C LYS A 18 32.26 1.78 19.75
N PHE A 19 32.53 1.72 18.45
CA PHE A 19 31.48 1.50 17.44
C PHE A 19 30.89 0.10 17.59
N PHE A 20 31.72 -0.93 17.75
CA PHE A 20 31.27 -2.30 17.96
C PHE A 20 30.34 -2.41 19.18
N LYS A 21 30.75 -1.89 20.35
CA LYS A 21 29.92 -1.93 21.57
C LYS A 21 28.54 -1.28 21.39
N LYS A 22 28.44 -0.24 20.56
CA LYS A 22 27.19 0.45 20.26
C LYS A 22 26.30 -0.32 19.28
N SER A 23 26.90 -1.07 18.34
CA SER A 23 26.23 -1.66 17.18
C SER A 23 26.01 -3.17 17.29
N TYR A 24 26.64 -3.84 18.24
CA TYR A 24 26.54 -5.27 18.48
C TYR A 24 25.72 -5.57 19.75
N PRO A 25 24.74 -6.49 19.69
CA PRO A 25 24.31 -7.26 18.52
C PRO A 25 23.58 -6.41 17.46
N ALA A 26 23.68 -6.79 16.20
CA ALA A 26 22.91 -6.17 15.14
C ALA A 26 21.41 -6.37 15.36
N THR A 27 20.57 -5.39 14.95
CA THR A 27 19.13 -5.44 15.21
C THR A 27 18.46 -6.56 14.43
N LEU A 28 18.71 -6.64 13.12
CA LEU A 28 18.03 -7.56 12.22
C LEU A 28 19.00 -8.19 11.24
N ARG A 29 18.83 -9.49 10.99
CA ARG A 29 19.54 -10.26 9.97
C ARG A 29 18.57 -10.84 8.95
N PRO A 30 18.35 -10.21 7.78
CA PRO A 30 17.63 -10.85 6.67
C PRO A 30 18.50 -11.91 5.99
N GLN A 31 17.90 -13.06 5.68
CA GLN A 31 18.60 -14.12 4.93
C GLN A 31 17.64 -15.13 4.28
N GLY A 32 18.16 -15.90 3.33
CA GLY A 32 17.44 -17.00 2.68
C GLY A 32 17.32 -18.24 3.57
N LYS A 33 16.23 -18.97 3.40
CA LYS A 33 15.93 -20.21 4.15
C LYS A 33 16.98 -21.33 3.93
N GLU A 34 17.61 -21.37 2.75
CA GLU A 34 18.54 -22.42 2.38
C GLU A 34 19.89 -22.36 3.09
N ILE A 35 20.23 -21.18 3.63
CA ILE A 35 21.52 -20.98 4.32
C ILE A 35 21.41 -20.94 5.85
N VAL A 36 20.27 -21.37 6.40
CA VAL A 36 20.07 -21.46 7.85
C VAL A 36 21.05 -22.43 8.51
N ARG A 37 21.22 -23.63 7.92
CA ARG A 37 22.13 -24.68 8.44
C ARG A 37 23.62 -24.40 8.19
N THR A 38 23.91 -23.46 7.32
CA THR A 38 25.29 -23.13 6.93
C THR A 38 25.67 -21.75 7.44
N TRP A 39 25.36 -20.70 6.70
CA TRP A 39 25.84 -19.37 7.01
C TRP A 39 25.28 -18.81 8.33
N LEU A 40 23.98 -18.97 8.62
CA LEU A 40 23.41 -18.50 9.88
C LEU A 40 24.03 -19.25 11.06
N TYR A 41 24.04 -20.57 11.00
CA TYR A 41 24.62 -21.42 12.07
C TYR A 41 26.06 -21.03 12.39
N TYR A 42 26.93 -20.97 11.37
CA TYR A 42 28.32 -20.61 11.59
C TYR A 42 28.53 -19.16 12.04
N THR A 43 27.67 -18.25 11.60
CA THR A 43 27.73 -16.85 12.05
C THR A 43 27.34 -16.74 13.54
N LEU A 44 26.27 -17.41 13.95
CA LEU A 44 25.84 -17.45 15.35
C LEU A 44 26.93 -18.07 16.24
N LEU A 45 27.44 -19.24 15.83
CA LEU A 45 28.45 -19.96 16.60
C LEU A 45 29.72 -19.14 16.78
N ARG A 46 30.29 -18.59 15.69
CA ARG A 46 31.52 -17.80 15.75
C ARG A 46 31.34 -16.47 16.45
N GLY A 47 30.23 -15.77 16.16
CA GLY A 47 29.92 -14.52 16.85
C GLY A 47 29.84 -14.72 18.37
N PHE A 48 29.17 -15.81 18.79
CA PHE A 48 29.08 -16.16 20.22
C PHE A 48 30.43 -16.56 20.82
N LEU A 49 31.20 -17.39 20.16
CA LEU A 49 32.53 -17.83 20.65
C LEU A 49 33.51 -16.65 20.81
N GLU A 50 33.49 -15.69 19.88
CA GLU A 50 34.39 -14.52 19.90
C GLU A 50 33.96 -13.45 20.89
N THR A 51 32.66 -13.26 21.13
CA THR A 51 32.14 -12.11 21.87
C THR A 51 31.40 -12.45 23.14
N GLY A 52 31.03 -13.71 23.36
CA GLY A 52 30.16 -14.17 24.45
C GLY A 52 28.69 -13.75 24.30
N LYS A 53 28.28 -13.17 23.14
CA LYS A 53 26.92 -12.69 22.89
C LYS A 53 26.42 -13.13 21.53
N MET A 54 25.11 -13.30 21.41
CA MET A 54 24.48 -13.56 20.12
C MET A 54 24.68 -12.37 19.18
N PRO A 55 24.98 -12.60 17.89
CA PRO A 55 25.31 -11.53 16.95
C PRO A 55 24.11 -10.73 16.46
N PHE A 56 22.90 -11.27 16.53
CA PHE A 56 21.66 -10.64 16.06
C PHE A 56 20.60 -10.69 17.15
N LYS A 57 19.75 -9.67 17.21
CA LYS A 57 18.54 -9.69 18.03
C LYS A 57 17.45 -10.51 17.38
N GLU A 58 17.30 -10.34 16.06
CA GLU A 58 16.27 -10.97 15.25
C GLU A 58 16.85 -11.47 13.92
N VAL A 59 16.28 -12.56 13.39
CA VAL A 59 16.62 -13.10 12.09
C VAL A 59 15.34 -13.20 11.25
N TRP A 60 15.34 -12.52 10.09
CA TRP A 60 14.23 -12.54 9.15
C TRP A 60 14.53 -13.48 7.99
N ILE A 61 13.85 -14.63 7.94
CA ILE A 61 14.10 -15.68 6.95
C ILE A 61 13.13 -15.50 5.79
N HIS A 62 13.66 -15.24 4.59
CA HIS A 62 12.86 -15.08 3.38
C HIS A 62 12.88 -16.33 2.48
N GLN A 63 11.88 -16.41 1.61
CA GLN A 63 11.68 -17.49 0.65
C GLN A 63 12.60 -17.35 -0.58
N HIS A 64 12.64 -18.41 -1.42
CA HIS A 64 13.27 -18.32 -2.73
C HIS A 64 12.41 -17.56 -3.74
N ILE A 65 13.09 -16.99 -4.72
CA ILE A 65 12.45 -16.48 -5.93
C ILE A 65 12.62 -17.57 -7.01
N LEU A 66 11.50 -18.05 -7.53
CA LEU A 66 11.40 -19.04 -8.60
C LEU A 66 11.20 -18.34 -9.96
N ASP A 67 11.40 -19.06 -11.06
CA ASP A 67 11.04 -18.56 -12.39
C ASP A 67 9.51 -18.45 -12.55
N GLY A 68 9.04 -17.92 -13.68
CA GLY A 68 7.60 -17.75 -13.95
C GLY A 68 6.81 -19.07 -13.98
N ASN A 69 7.49 -20.21 -14.09
CA ASN A 69 6.91 -21.56 -14.06
C ASN A 69 7.01 -22.23 -12.69
N GLY A 70 7.44 -21.52 -11.65
CA GLY A 70 7.60 -22.05 -10.31
C GLY A 70 8.80 -22.95 -10.10
N ARG A 71 9.82 -22.89 -10.98
CA ARG A 71 11.04 -23.71 -10.88
C ARG A 71 12.17 -22.89 -10.27
N LYS A 72 13.04 -23.54 -9.50
CA LYS A 72 14.26 -22.93 -8.96
C LYS A 72 15.16 -22.43 -10.11
N MET A 73 15.57 -21.18 -10.02
CA MET A 73 16.48 -20.59 -11.00
C MET A 73 17.89 -21.17 -10.86
N SER A 74 18.48 -21.57 -12.00
CA SER A 74 19.87 -22.04 -12.05
C SER A 74 20.51 -21.70 -13.41
N LYS A 75 21.85 -21.56 -13.41
CA LYS A 75 22.61 -21.33 -14.65
C LYS A 75 22.45 -22.49 -15.63
N SER A 76 22.41 -23.72 -15.13
CA SER A 76 22.27 -24.93 -15.95
C SER A 76 20.93 -25.04 -16.67
N LEU A 77 19.84 -24.47 -16.07
CA LEU A 77 18.51 -24.46 -16.68
C LEU A 77 18.29 -23.25 -17.59
N GLY A 78 19.19 -22.26 -17.57
CA GLY A 78 19.04 -21.05 -18.37
C GLY A 78 17.82 -20.17 -18.01
N ASN A 79 17.21 -20.41 -16.85
CA ASN A 79 15.98 -19.76 -16.40
C ASN A 79 16.23 -18.63 -15.39
N ILE A 80 17.48 -18.13 -15.31
CA ILE A 80 17.82 -17.02 -14.42
C ILE A 80 17.21 -15.72 -14.95
N ILE A 81 16.46 -15.07 -14.10
CA ILE A 81 15.95 -13.72 -14.36
C ILE A 81 17.01 -12.72 -13.90
N ASP A 82 17.52 -11.89 -14.83
CA ASP A 82 18.49 -10.86 -14.50
C ASP A 82 17.81 -9.65 -13.84
N PRO A 83 18.08 -9.38 -12.54
CA PRO A 83 17.49 -8.24 -11.84
C PRO A 83 17.87 -6.89 -12.46
N GLN A 84 19.08 -6.78 -13.06
CA GLN A 84 19.54 -5.53 -13.68
C GLN A 84 18.71 -5.18 -14.91
N LYS A 85 18.31 -6.20 -15.69
CA LYS A 85 17.42 -6.02 -16.83
C LYS A 85 16.04 -5.54 -16.39
N LEU A 86 15.47 -6.18 -15.36
CA LEU A 86 14.17 -5.77 -14.79
C LEU A 86 14.22 -4.35 -14.23
N LEU A 87 15.29 -3.98 -13.51
CA LEU A 87 15.48 -2.64 -12.98
C LEU A 87 15.50 -1.56 -14.09
N LYS A 88 16.13 -1.84 -15.22
CA LYS A 88 16.17 -0.91 -16.36
C LYS A 88 14.80 -0.73 -17.03
N ILE A 89 13.99 -1.79 -17.08
CA ILE A 89 12.69 -1.79 -17.76
C ILE A 89 11.58 -1.24 -16.86
N TYR A 90 11.49 -1.71 -15.62
CA TYR A 90 10.35 -1.45 -14.72
C TYR A 90 10.66 -0.47 -13.59
N GLY A 91 11.94 -0.21 -13.33
CA GLY A 91 12.38 0.61 -12.20
C GLY A 91 12.38 -0.15 -10.86
N ALA A 92 13.11 0.37 -9.89
CA ALA A 92 13.27 -0.27 -8.58
C ALA A 92 11.95 -0.34 -7.80
N GLU A 93 11.12 0.68 -7.88
CA GLU A 93 9.89 0.78 -7.10
C GLU A 93 8.84 -0.27 -7.49
N ALA A 94 8.70 -0.58 -8.79
CA ALA A 94 7.80 -1.63 -9.25
C ALA A 94 8.25 -3.03 -8.78
N ILE A 95 9.57 -3.27 -8.77
CA ILE A 95 10.15 -4.52 -8.28
C ILE A 95 9.97 -4.63 -6.75
N ARG A 96 10.17 -3.54 -6.01
CA ARG A 96 9.96 -3.51 -4.56
C ARG A 96 8.50 -3.77 -4.20
N LEU A 97 7.57 -3.12 -4.90
CA LEU A 97 6.13 -3.31 -4.67
C LEU A 97 5.72 -4.76 -5.01
N TRP A 98 6.21 -5.31 -6.15
CA TRP A 98 6.01 -6.70 -6.49
C TRP A 98 6.56 -7.65 -5.41
N ALA A 99 7.78 -7.43 -4.95
CA ALA A 99 8.38 -8.26 -3.91
C ALA A 99 7.56 -8.23 -2.60
N ALA A 100 6.98 -7.08 -2.25
CA ALA A 100 6.11 -6.95 -1.08
C ALA A 100 4.74 -7.61 -1.30
N THR A 101 4.10 -7.43 -2.47
CA THR A 101 2.77 -8.00 -2.75
C THR A 101 2.76 -9.51 -2.98
N GLU A 102 3.89 -10.10 -3.36
CA GLU A 102 4.04 -11.55 -3.51
C GLU A 102 4.76 -12.19 -2.31
N GLY A 103 5.44 -11.41 -1.49
CA GLY A 103 6.32 -11.86 -0.40
C GLY A 103 5.61 -12.33 0.85
N ASN A 104 4.60 -13.19 0.73
CA ASN A 104 3.95 -13.80 1.89
C ASN A 104 4.83 -14.89 2.50
N LEU A 105 5.51 -14.56 3.60
CA LEU A 105 6.43 -15.47 4.29
C LEU A 105 5.75 -16.72 4.88
N SER A 106 4.44 -16.73 5.00
CA SER A 106 3.66 -17.89 5.47
C SER A 106 3.34 -18.89 4.35
N LEU A 107 3.59 -18.52 3.11
CA LEU A 107 3.34 -19.36 1.93
C LEU A 107 4.63 -19.94 1.36
N GLN A 108 4.50 -20.56 0.19
CA GLN A 108 5.61 -21.13 -0.56
C GLN A 108 6.49 -20.06 -1.21
N ASP A 109 7.56 -20.51 -1.88
CA ASP A 109 8.46 -19.66 -2.66
C ASP A 109 7.72 -18.82 -3.70
N LEU A 110 8.23 -17.60 -4.00
CA LEU A 110 7.57 -16.67 -4.91
C LEU A 110 7.97 -16.94 -6.37
N SER A 111 7.00 -16.96 -7.28
CA SER A 111 7.27 -16.97 -8.72
C SER A 111 7.42 -15.54 -9.24
N CYS A 112 8.57 -15.27 -9.85
CA CYS A 112 8.83 -14.00 -10.53
C CYS A 112 8.27 -14.06 -11.95
N SER A 113 7.31 -13.19 -12.27
CA SER A 113 6.85 -12.98 -13.64
C SER A 113 6.89 -11.50 -13.99
N GLU A 114 7.26 -11.21 -15.25
CA GLU A 114 7.29 -9.84 -15.74
C GLU A 114 5.89 -9.19 -15.75
N GLU A 115 4.83 -9.99 -15.99
CA GLU A 115 3.45 -9.51 -15.95
C GLU A 115 3.06 -8.99 -14.57
N LYS A 116 3.48 -9.68 -13.51
CA LYS A 116 3.21 -9.25 -12.13
C LYS A 116 3.95 -7.96 -11.80
N ILE A 117 5.22 -7.84 -12.19
CA ILE A 117 5.99 -6.59 -12.00
C ILE A 117 5.36 -5.44 -12.80
N LYS A 118 4.93 -5.70 -14.05
CA LYS A 118 4.23 -4.72 -14.89
C LYS A 118 2.89 -4.28 -14.27
N ALA A 119 2.18 -5.19 -13.58
CA ALA A 119 0.96 -4.85 -12.86
C ALA A 119 1.26 -3.85 -11.72
N GLU A 120 2.35 -4.03 -10.98
CA GLU A 120 2.73 -3.10 -9.92
C GLU A 120 3.23 -1.75 -10.46
N LEU A 121 3.87 -1.73 -11.62
CA LEU A 121 4.17 -0.46 -12.30
C LEU A 121 2.88 0.30 -12.65
N LYS A 122 1.81 -0.40 -13.05
CA LYS A 122 0.48 0.23 -13.27
C LYS A 122 -0.10 0.77 -11.96
N THR A 123 0.11 0.09 -10.84
CA THR A 123 -0.30 0.56 -9.51
C THR A 123 0.39 1.87 -9.14
N ILE A 124 1.70 1.96 -9.36
CA ILE A 124 2.47 3.19 -9.14
C ILE A 124 1.97 4.32 -10.05
N ASN A 125 1.79 4.04 -11.35
CA ASN A 125 1.26 5.02 -12.30
C ASN A 125 -0.15 5.50 -11.95
N LYS A 126 -1.00 4.61 -11.40
CA LYS A 126 -2.32 4.98 -10.89
C LYS A 126 -2.20 5.98 -9.74
N LEU A 127 -1.32 5.72 -8.77
CA LEU A 127 -1.07 6.63 -7.65
C LEU A 127 -0.57 8.00 -8.12
N LEU A 128 0.38 8.04 -9.06
CA LEU A 128 0.87 9.28 -9.67
C LEU A 128 -0.24 10.07 -10.38
N ASN A 129 -1.11 9.38 -11.14
CA ASN A 129 -2.21 10.04 -11.85
C ASN A 129 -3.28 10.59 -10.90
N ILE A 130 -3.58 9.85 -9.83
CA ILE A 130 -4.48 10.32 -8.77
C ILE A 130 -3.90 11.55 -8.08
N THR A 131 -2.61 11.55 -7.78
CA THR A 131 -1.94 12.73 -7.21
C THR A 131 -2.06 13.93 -8.13
N LYS A 132 -1.74 13.79 -9.43
CA LYS A 132 -1.90 14.86 -10.42
C LYS A 132 -3.33 15.38 -10.50
N PHE A 133 -4.33 14.52 -10.35
CA PHE A 133 -5.72 14.93 -10.34
C PHE A 133 -6.04 15.75 -9.09
N ILE A 134 -5.66 15.26 -7.90
CA ILE A 134 -6.00 15.91 -6.63
C ILE A 134 -5.29 17.25 -6.46
N THR A 135 -4.01 17.36 -6.87
CA THR A 135 -3.21 18.57 -6.73
C THR A 135 -3.64 19.72 -7.64
N GLN A 136 -4.55 19.50 -8.59
CA GLN A 136 -5.21 20.58 -9.33
C GLN A 136 -6.12 21.44 -8.44
N PHE A 137 -6.57 20.93 -7.31
CA PHE A 137 -7.47 21.60 -6.39
C PHE A 137 -6.71 22.10 -5.17
N LYS A 138 -7.03 23.31 -4.71
CA LYS A 138 -6.41 23.85 -3.50
C LYS A 138 -6.92 23.12 -2.26
N LYS A 139 -6.02 22.55 -1.46
CA LYS A 139 -6.38 21.87 -0.20
C LYS A 139 -7.04 22.83 0.79
N PRO A 140 -8.27 22.56 1.25
CA PRO A 140 -8.94 23.35 2.26
C PRO A 140 -8.29 23.19 3.64
N LYS A 141 -8.37 24.20 4.50
CA LYS A 141 -7.78 24.15 5.85
C LYS A 141 -8.71 23.57 6.90
N LYS A 142 -10.00 23.91 6.84
CA LYS A 142 -11.02 23.44 7.79
C LYS A 142 -12.29 23.11 7.01
N VAL A 143 -12.82 21.91 7.24
CA VAL A 143 -14.02 21.43 6.57
C VAL A 143 -14.93 20.71 7.57
N LYS A 144 -16.23 20.70 7.27
CA LYS A 144 -17.17 19.76 7.88
C LYS A 144 -17.38 18.64 6.87
N LEU A 145 -16.87 17.46 7.17
CA LEU A 145 -17.00 16.30 6.29
C LEU A 145 -18.45 15.90 6.09
N THR A 146 -18.77 15.45 4.89
CA THR A 146 -20.03 14.73 4.65
C THR A 146 -19.92 13.31 5.22
N GLU A 147 -21.05 12.62 5.31
CA GLU A 147 -21.06 11.22 5.77
C GLU A 147 -20.26 10.31 4.84
N LEU A 148 -20.36 10.49 3.52
CA LEU A 148 -19.59 9.75 2.53
C LEU A 148 -18.07 9.96 2.70
N ASP A 149 -17.63 11.21 2.89
CA ASP A 149 -16.21 11.50 3.07
C ASP A 149 -15.64 10.87 4.34
N ARG A 150 -16.42 10.92 5.44
CA ARG A 150 -16.05 10.31 6.71
C ARG A 150 -15.93 8.81 6.59
N LEU A 151 -16.88 8.17 5.93
CA LEU A 151 -16.90 6.73 5.70
C LEU A 151 -15.58 6.23 5.11
N PHE A 152 -15.10 6.84 4.02
CA PHE A 152 -13.85 6.42 3.37
C PHE A 152 -12.59 6.82 4.14
N ILE A 153 -12.62 7.92 4.88
CA ILE A 153 -11.54 8.30 5.81
C ILE A 153 -11.43 7.27 6.95
N ASP A 154 -12.55 6.90 7.57
CA ASP A 154 -12.55 5.95 8.69
C ASP A 154 -12.06 4.56 8.25
N VAL A 155 -12.34 4.14 7.01
CA VAL A 155 -11.82 2.87 6.46
C VAL A 155 -10.29 2.90 6.34
N ILE A 156 -9.70 3.93 5.75
CA ILE A 156 -8.22 3.99 5.64
C ILE A 156 -7.54 4.19 7.01
N ASP A 157 -8.16 4.91 7.92
CA ASP A 157 -7.66 5.08 9.27
C ASP A 157 -7.72 3.75 10.08
N TYR A 158 -8.77 2.96 9.88
CA TYR A 158 -8.88 1.61 10.45
C TYR A 158 -7.75 0.70 9.94
N GLU A 159 -7.52 0.69 8.64
CA GLU A 159 -6.43 -0.09 8.04
C GLU A 159 -5.04 0.38 8.47
N THR A 160 -4.86 1.68 8.75
CA THR A 160 -3.58 2.24 9.18
C THR A 160 -3.02 1.52 10.40
N HIS A 161 -3.84 1.25 11.41
CA HIS A 161 -3.40 0.55 12.61
C HIS A 161 -2.90 -0.87 12.32
N HIS A 162 -3.63 -1.61 11.50
CA HIS A 162 -3.23 -2.97 11.10
C HIS A 162 -1.95 -2.96 10.26
N ILE A 163 -1.77 -1.94 9.44
CA ILE A 163 -0.57 -1.76 8.61
C ILE A 163 0.65 -1.46 9.49
N GLU A 164 0.53 -0.53 10.44
CA GLU A 164 1.60 -0.22 11.39
C GLU A 164 2.04 -1.45 12.18
N PHE A 165 1.09 -2.19 12.75
CA PHE A 165 1.38 -3.44 13.46
C PHE A 165 2.15 -4.44 12.58
N ASN A 166 1.75 -4.62 11.32
CA ASN A 166 2.44 -5.53 10.41
C ASN A 166 3.86 -5.05 10.07
N TYR A 167 4.10 -3.74 9.93
CA TYR A 167 5.45 -3.22 9.75
C TYR A 167 6.34 -3.47 10.97
N ASP A 168 5.81 -3.33 12.18
CA ASP A 168 6.55 -3.58 13.43
C ASP A 168 7.03 -5.02 13.57
N ILE A 169 6.31 -5.98 12.98
CA ILE A 169 6.70 -7.40 12.94
C ILE A 169 7.38 -7.79 11.61
N TYR A 170 7.87 -6.84 10.82
CA TYR A 170 8.52 -7.05 9.52
C TYR A 170 7.66 -7.76 8.47
N ASN A 171 6.36 -7.73 8.59
CA ASN A 171 5.44 -8.27 7.59
C ASN A 171 5.08 -7.20 6.56
N PHE A 172 5.83 -7.13 5.46
CA PHE A 172 5.58 -6.16 4.37
C PHE A 172 4.46 -6.60 3.41
N TYR A 173 4.12 -7.88 3.41
CA TYR A 173 3.09 -8.43 2.53
C TYR A 173 1.69 -7.86 2.84
N LYS A 174 1.27 -7.93 4.10
CA LYS A 174 -0.06 -7.43 4.50
C LYS A 174 -0.26 -5.95 4.17
N PRO A 175 0.64 -5.04 4.55
CA PRO A 175 0.57 -3.63 4.12
C PRO A 175 0.49 -3.45 2.61
N ALA A 176 1.34 -4.16 1.84
CA ALA A 176 1.38 -4.03 0.40
C ALA A 176 0.05 -4.41 -0.27
N VAL A 177 -0.52 -5.57 0.08
CA VAL A 177 -1.77 -6.04 -0.53
C VAL A 177 -2.98 -5.23 -0.08
N THR A 178 -3.02 -4.83 1.20
CA THR A 178 -4.10 -3.98 1.74
C THR A 178 -4.11 -2.61 1.09
N LEU A 179 -2.95 -1.93 1.03
CA LEU A 179 -2.86 -0.59 0.43
C LEU A 179 -3.11 -0.61 -1.08
N ARG A 180 -2.61 -1.64 -1.78
CA ARG A 180 -2.91 -1.84 -3.20
C ARG A 180 -4.40 -2.06 -3.44
N GLY A 181 -5.02 -2.95 -2.66
CA GLY A 181 -6.46 -3.21 -2.73
C GLY A 181 -7.27 -1.95 -2.47
N PHE A 182 -7.00 -1.24 -1.39
CA PHE A 182 -7.66 0.02 -1.07
C PHE A 182 -7.49 1.08 -2.18
N LEU A 183 -6.26 1.24 -2.70
CA LEU A 183 -5.99 2.20 -3.79
C LEU A 183 -6.84 1.91 -5.02
N TRP A 184 -6.92 0.65 -5.46
CA TRP A 184 -7.62 0.27 -6.67
C TRP A 184 -9.13 0.18 -6.49
N GLU A 185 -9.55 -0.56 -5.46
CA GLU A 185 -10.94 -1.00 -5.33
C GLU A 185 -11.81 -0.01 -4.54
N GLU A 186 -11.31 0.61 -3.48
CA GLU A 186 -12.07 1.58 -2.70
C GLU A 186 -11.86 3.00 -3.19
N PHE A 187 -10.60 3.43 -3.23
CA PHE A 187 -10.28 4.84 -3.48
C PHE A 187 -10.46 5.25 -4.94
N ALA A 188 -9.74 4.59 -5.87
CA ALA A 188 -9.74 5.01 -7.27
C ALA A 188 -11.03 4.65 -8.00
N SER A 189 -11.55 3.43 -7.79
CA SER A 189 -12.71 2.95 -8.55
C SER A 189 -14.05 3.44 -8.00
N HIS A 190 -14.13 3.75 -6.70
CA HIS A 190 -15.40 4.12 -6.09
C HIS A 190 -15.37 5.54 -5.51
N TYR A 191 -14.59 5.80 -4.46
CA TYR A 191 -14.66 7.11 -3.79
C TYR A 191 -14.33 8.28 -4.72
N LEU A 192 -13.22 8.20 -5.44
CA LEU A 192 -12.79 9.26 -6.37
C LEU A 192 -13.86 9.51 -7.45
N GLU A 193 -14.42 8.45 -8.03
CA GLU A 193 -15.48 8.60 -9.04
C GLU A 193 -16.76 9.21 -8.45
N LEU A 194 -17.17 8.82 -7.25
CA LEU A 194 -18.34 9.36 -6.56
C LEU A 194 -18.21 10.86 -6.29
N VAL A 195 -17.01 11.32 -5.92
CA VAL A 195 -16.83 12.72 -5.55
C VAL A 195 -16.42 13.63 -6.71
N LYS A 196 -16.13 13.10 -7.91
CA LYS A 196 -15.72 13.91 -9.07
C LYS A 196 -16.70 15.03 -9.40
N ALA A 197 -17.99 14.72 -9.48
CA ALA A 197 -19.03 15.71 -9.77
C ALA A 197 -19.04 16.82 -8.72
N ARG A 198 -18.82 16.48 -7.46
CA ARG A 198 -18.76 17.37 -6.31
C ARG A 198 -17.50 18.23 -6.31
N VAL A 199 -16.35 17.64 -6.68
CA VAL A 199 -15.05 18.34 -6.74
C VAL A 199 -15.03 19.37 -7.87
N TYR A 200 -15.48 19.00 -9.06
CA TYR A 200 -15.58 19.94 -10.19
C TYR A 200 -16.73 20.94 -10.02
N ASN A 201 -17.87 20.50 -9.53
CA ASN A 201 -19.08 21.26 -9.26
C ASN A 201 -19.50 22.22 -10.40
N GLN A 202 -19.30 21.80 -11.65
CA GLN A 202 -19.58 22.62 -12.84
C GLN A 202 -21.06 23.00 -12.94
N GLU A 203 -21.95 22.10 -12.56
CA GLU A 203 -23.38 22.30 -12.59
C GLU A 203 -23.92 23.04 -11.35
N LYS A 204 -23.05 23.44 -10.42
CA LYS A 204 -23.36 24.12 -9.15
C LYS A 204 -24.42 23.38 -8.30
N LYS A 205 -24.51 22.06 -8.43
CA LYS A 205 -25.45 21.22 -7.66
C LYS A 205 -25.02 21.02 -6.20
N PHE A 206 -23.73 21.21 -5.89
CA PHE A 206 -23.17 21.04 -4.55
C PHE A 206 -22.81 22.37 -3.93
N THR A 207 -23.00 22.48 -2.62
CA THR A 207 -22.57 23.64 -1.85
C THR A 207 -21.04 23.74 -1.82
N LYS A 208 -20.52 24.93 -1.52
CA LYS A 208 -19.08 25.14 -1.31
C LYS A 208 -18.52 24.22 -0.22
N GLN A 209 -19.29 24.00 0.85
CA GLN A 209 -18.89 23.13 1.95
C GLN A 209 -18.76 21.66 1.52
N GLU A 210 -19.71 21.15 0.74
CA GLU A 210 -19.66 19.80 0.18
C GLU A 210 -18.47 19.63 -0.79
N ASN A 211 -18.19 20.63 -1.62
CA ASN A 211 -17.04 20.65 -2.51
C ASN A 211 -15.71 20.61 -1.72
N GLU A 212 -15.55 21.51 -0.75
CA GLU A 212 -14.36 21.57 0.09
C GLU A 212 -14.17 20.29 0.91
N ALA A 213 -15.23 19.66 1.39
CA ALA A 213 -15.19 18.39 2.11
C ALA A 213 -14.63 17.26 1.23
N ALA A 214 -15.09 17.14 -0.02
CA ALA A 214 -14.58 16.16 -0.97
C ALA A 214 -13.09 16.36 -1.28
N ILE A 215 -12.68 17.59 -1.55
CA ILE A 215 -11.27 17.91 -1.83
C ILE A 215 -10.41 17.57 -0.61
N TYR A 216 -10.84 17.93 0.60
CA TYR A 216 -10.12 17.60 1.83
C TYR A 216 -9.95 16.09 2.00
N ALA A 217 -11.02 15.32 1.83
CA ALA A 217 -10.97 13.86 2.02
C ALA A 217 -10.11 13.18 0.96
N LEU A 218 -10.12 13.65 -0.30
CA LEU A 218 -9.20 13.17 -1.33
C LEU A 218 -7.74 13.38 -0.94
N TYR A 219 -7.39 14.57 -0.44
CA TYR A 219 -6.04 14.85 0.07
C TYR A 219 -5.71 13.97 1.27
N TYR A 220 -6.62 13.86 2.23
CA TYR A 220 -6.40 13.07 3.44
C TYR A 220 -6.07 11.62 3.12
N ILE A 221 -6.88 10.97 2.29
CA ILE A 221 -6.70 9.57 1.89
C ILE A 221 -5.39 9.41 1.09
N LEU A 222 -5.12 10.31 0.15
CA LEU A 222 -3.89 10.26 -0.64
C LEU A 222 -2.63 10.40 0.24
N GLU A 223 -2.63 11.33 1.18
CA GLU A 223 -1.52 11.54 2.12
C GLU A 223 -1.28 10.31 2.99
N ARG A 224 -2.34 9.63 3.44
CA ARG A 224 -2.25 8.34 4.14
C ARG A 224 -1.64 7.27 3.26
N LEU A 225 -2.12 7.10 2.03
CA LEU A 225 -1.58 6.11 1.09
C LEU A 225 -0.09 6.34 0.82
N VAL A 226 0.32 7.58 0.56
CA VAL A 226 1.73 7.92 0.29
C VAL A 226 2.60 7.62 1.51
N LEU A 227 2.13 7.99 2.70
CA LEU A 227 2.85 7.78 3.95
C LEU A 227 3.00 6.28 4.25
N LEU A 228 1.90 5.53 4.17
CA LEU A 228 1.90 4.10 4.48
C LEU A 228 2.64 3.25 3.45
N LEU A 229 2.69 3.68 2.19
CA LEU A 229 3.49 3.02 1.14
C LEU A 229 4.98 3.37 1.19
N SER A 230 5.39 4.40 1.95
CA SER A 230 6.77 4.89 1.96
C SER A 230 7.84 3.85 2.32
N PRO A 231 7.60 2.85 3.21
CA PRO A 231 8.58 1.80 3.46
C PRO A 231 8.80 0.87 2.27
N ILE A 232 7.79 0.72 1.40
CA ILE A 232 7.82 -0.19 0.25
C ILE A 232 8.34 0.53 -1.00
N ILE A 233 7.80 1.73 -1.32
CA ILE A 233 8.15 2.53 -2.51
C ILE A 233 8.70 3.91 -2.10
N PRO A 234 9.87 3.97 -1.44
CA PRO A 234 10.37 5.18 -0.79
C PRO A 234 10.66 6.34 -1.75
N GLN A 235 11.14 6.08 -2.96
CA GLN A 235 11.47 7.14 -3.92
C GLN A 235 10.21 7.80 -4.46
N VAL A 236 9.23 7.01 -4.88
CA VAL A 236 7.92 7.53 -5.32
C VAL A 236 7.24 8.28 -4.17
N ALA A 237 7.21 7.70 -2.98
CA ALA A 237 6.64 8.34 -1.80
C ALA A 237 7.34 9.68 -1.48
N SER A 238 8.68 9.76 -1.60
CA SER A 238 9.44 11.00 -1.37
C SER A 238 9.09 12.09 -2.38
N ILE A 239 8.91 11.73 -3.66
CA ILE A 239 8.50 12.68 -4.71
C ILE A 239 7.09 13.22 -4.41
N LEU A 240 6.14 12.31 -4.12
CA LEU A 240 4.76 12.68 -3.82
C LEU A 240 4.63 13.48 -2.52
N ALA A 241 5.40 13.13 -1.50
CA ALA A 241 5.43 13.87 -0.24
C ALA A 241 5.88 15.32 -0.40
N LYS A 242 6.85 15.57 -1.28
CA LYS A 242 7.27 16.95 -1.63
C LYS A 242 6.14 17.72 -2.30
N GLU A 243 5.44 17.10 -3.24
CA GLU A 243 4.31 17.71 -3.95
C GLU A 243 3.14 18.01 -2.99
N LEU A 244 2.82 17.06 -2.11
CA LEU A 244 1.77 17.18 -1.10
C LEU A 244 2.17 18.01 0.12
N LYS A 245 3.47 18.35 0.28
CA LYS A 245 4.04 19.08 1.41
C LYS A 245 3.82 18.37 2.76
N ILE A 246 4.00 17.05 2.78
CA ILE A 246 3.92 16.22 3.98
C ILE A 246 5.30 15.65 4.37
N SER A 247 5.46 15.30 5.66
CA SER A 247 6.64 14.58 6.16
C SER A 247 6.39 13.06 6.12
N LEU A 248 7.44 12.30 5.78
CA LEU A 248 7.44 10.83 5.84
C LEU A 248 8.12 10.28 7.10
N GLU A 249 8.51 11.14 8.05
CA GLU A 249 9.30 10.70 9.21
C GLU A 249 8.51 9.88 10.23
N LYS A 250 7.21 10.09 10.31
CA LYS A 250 6.35 9.42 11.28
C LYS A 250 4.99 9.09 10.69
N PHE A 251 4.49 7.92 11.03
CA PHE A 251 3.09 7.59 10.78
C PHE A 251 2.17 8.48 11.63
N PRO A 252 0.97 8.75 11.13
CA PRO A 252 0.04 9.62 11.81
C PRO A 252 -0.49 8.97 13.09
N LYS A 253 -0.56 9.72 14.17
CA LYS A 253 -1.23 9.24 15.38
C LYS A 253 -2.73 9.23 15.15
N ILE A 254 -3.33 8.05 15.23
CA ILE A 254 -4.77 7.84 15.10
C ILE A 254 -5.32 7.35 16.44
N ASN A 255 -6.45 7.89 16.86
CA ASN A 255 -7.19 7.32 17.98
C ASN A 255 -7.94 6.06 17.50
N TYR A 256 -7.20 4.95 17.43
CA TYR A 256 -7.70 3.70 16.90
C TYR A 256 -8.99 3.21 17.59
N VAL A 257 -9.10 3.37 18.90
CA VAL A 257 -10.29 2.95 19.65
C VAL A 257 -11.56 3.66 19.17
N GLU A 258 -11.47 4.94 18.86
CA GLU A 258 -12.60 5.68 18.29
C GLU A 258 -12.91 5.28 16.85
N VAL A 259 -11.88 5.08 16.04
CA VAL A 259 -12.04 4.61 14.66
C VAL A 259 -12.66 3.21 14.65
N GLU A 260 -12.15 2.28 15.45
CA GLU A 260 -12.70 0.92 15.56
C GLU A 260 -14.16 0.93 15.98
N LYS A 261 -14.53 1.76 16.94
CA LYS A 261 -15.94 1.91 17.34
C LYS A 261 -16.80 2.33 16.16
N ARG A 262 -16.39 3.36 15.39
CA ARG A 262 -17.15 3.81 14.23
C ARG A 262 -17.25 2.72 13.16
N VAL A 263 -16.13 2.12 12.77
CA VAL A 263 -16.07 1.14 11.68
C VAL A 263 -16.84 -0.14 12.02
N ARG A 264 -16.73 -0.66 13.24
CA ARG A 264 -17.41 -1.91 13.65
C ARG A 264 -18.85 -1.69 14.06
N TYR A 265 -19.15 -0.65 14.83
CA TYR A 265 -20.50 -0.43 15.36
C TYR A 265 -21.45 0.26 14.36
N ASN A 266 -20.90 1.05 13.41
CA ASN A 266 -21.69 1.72 12.38
C ASN A 266 -21.76 0.96 11.06
N ASP A 267 -21.28 -0.29 11.02
CA ASP A 267 -21.25 -1.13 9.82
C ASP A 267 -20.62 -0.44 8.59
N GLU A 268 -19.59 0.39 8.83
CA GLU A 268 -19.00 1.23 7.76
C GLU A 268 -18.39 0.37 6.64
N LEU A 269 -17.72 -0.73 6.98
CA LEU A 269 -17.18 -1.67 5.97
C LEU A 269 -18.32 -2.29 5.14
N TRP A 270 -19.44 -2.63 5.77
CA TRP A 270 -20.61 -3.13 5.06
C TRP A 270 -21.19 -2.06 4.12
N ARG A 271 -21.30 -0.80 4.56
CA ARG A 271 -21.79 0.32 3.73
C ARG A 271 -20.89 0.59 2.53
N VAL A 272 -19.56 0.53 2.69
CA VAL A 272 -18.62 0.61 1.55
C VAL A 272 -18.88 -0.50 0.55
N ASN A 273 -19.09 -1.74 1.01
CA ASN A 273 -19.42 -2.86 0.16
C ASN A 273 -20.75 -2.66 -0.58
N GLN A 274 -21.78 -2.10 0.07
CA GLN A 274 -23.05 -1.75 -0.59
C GLN A 274 -22.86 -0.70 -1.70
N ILE A 275 -22.03 0.32 -1.45
CA ILE A 275 -21.66 1.33 -2.47
C ILE A 275 -20.94 0.66 -3.65
N ARG A 276 -19.98 -0.24 -3.39
CA ARG A 276 -19.25 -0.98 -4.44
C ARG A 276 -20.20 -1.82 -5.30
N GLN A 277 -21.10 -2.56 -4.66
CA GLN A 277 -22.08 -3.39 -5.34
C GLN A 277 -23.04 -2.55 -6.20
N PHE A 278 -23.57 -1.47 -5.64
CA PHE A 278 -24.45 -0.56 -6.34
C PHE A 278 -23.78 0.04 -7.58
N ASN A 279 -22.60 0.62 -7.42
CA ASN A 279 -21.82 1.17 -8.51
C ASN A 279 -21.50 0.10 -9.57
N GLY A 280 -21.05 -1.07 -9.13
CA GLY A 280 -20.70 -2.18 -10.02
C GLY A 280 -21.89 -2.67 -10.85
N ASN A 281 -23.09 -2.74 -10.25
CA ASN A 281 -24.32 -3.14 -10.95
C ASN A 281 -24.68 -2.12 -12.03
N ILE A 282 -24.67 -0.82 -11.71
CA ILE A 282 -24.99 0.22 -12.70
C ILE A 282 -23.96 0.24 -13.84
N TRP A 283 -22.68 0.13 -13.54
CA TRP A 283 -21.64 0.12 -14.59
C TRP A 283 -21.77 -1.12 -15.49
N ARG A 284 -22.14 -2.27 -14.93
CA ARG A 284 -22.41 -3.50 -15.70
C ARG A 284 -23.63 -3.30 -16.58
N GLU A 285 -24.73 -2.83 -16.04
CA GLU A 285 -25.97 -2.56 -16.78
C GLU A 285 -25.73 -1.59 -17.95
N LYS A 286 -24.99 -0.49 -17.73
CA LYS A 286 -24.60 0.43 -18.81
C LYS A 286 -23.79 -0.29 -19.90
N LYS A 287 -22.82 -1.10 -19.51
CA LYS A 287 -21.97 -1.86 -20.44
C LYS A 287 -22.79 -2.86 -21.25
N ASP A 288 -23.67 -3.61 -20.60
CA ASP A 288 -24.52 -4.63 -21.23
C ASP A 288 -25.50 -4.00 -22.24
N ASN A 289 -25.91 -2.75 -21.97
CA ASN A 289 -26.74 -1.95 -22.89
C ASN A 289 -25.93 -1.12 -23.90
N GLY A 290 -24.61 -1.33 -24.01
CA GLY A 290 -23.74 -0.60 -24.95
C GLY A 290 -23.57 0.89 -24.62
N LEU A 291 -23.89 1.31 -23.40
CA LEU A 291 -23.78 2.71 -22.97
C LEU A 291 -22.40 3.03 -22.43
N ALA A 292 -21.95 4.26 -22.65
CA ALA A 292 -20.75 4.75 -21.97
C ALA A 292 -21.00 4.87 -20.46
N LEU A 293 -19.98 4.68 -19.63
CA LEU A 293 -20.11 4.73 -18.16
C LEU A 293 -20.65 6.08 -17.64
N ASN A 294 -20.40 7.15 -18.39
CA ASN A 294 -20.88 8.50 -18.08
C ASN A 294 -22.24 8.86 -18.72
N SER A 295 -22.88 7.93 -19.43
CA SER A 295 -24.21 8.15 -19.99
C SER A 295 -25.28 8.22 -18.89
N PRO A 296 -26.38 8.99 -19.07
CA PRO A 296 -27.52 8.94 -18.17
C PRO A 296 -28.14 7.53 -18.12
N ILE A 297 -28.77 7.21 -17.00
CA ILE A 297 -29.56 5.98 -16.81
C ILE A 297 -30.82 6.32 -16.04
N SER A 298 -31.97 5.73 -16.43
CA SER A 298 -33.26 5.93 -15.78
C SER A 298 -33.76 4.63 -15.16
N GLY A 299 -34.74 4.75 -14.26
CA GLY A 299 -35.34 3.57 -13.62
C GLY A 299 -34.50 2.89 -12.54
N VAL A 300 -33.40 3.52 -12.11
CA VAL A 300 -32.56 3.00 -11.04
C VAL A 300 -33.08 3.47 -9.69
N GLU A 301 -33.45 2.55 -8.82
CA GLU A 301 -33.83 2.84 -7.44
C GLU A 301 -32.61 2.75 -6.51
N ILE A 302 -32.39 3.78 -5.69
CA ILE A 302 -31.30 3.80 -4.70
C ILE A 302 -31.79 3.11 -3.41
N PRO A 303 -31.12 2.03 -2.95
CA PRO A 303 -31.47 1.32 -1.74
C PRO A 303 -31.57 2.24 -0.52
N LYS A 304 -32.41 1.88 0.45
CA LYS A 304 -32.64 2.70 1.67
C LYS A 304 -31.32 2.96 2.43
N GLU A 305 -30.45 1.99 2.49
CA GLU A 305 -29.15 2.02 3.15
C GLU A 305 -28.17 3.04 2.54
N LEU A 306 -28.38 3.36 1.24
CA LEU A 306 -27.56 4.30 0.48
C LEU A 306 -28.22 5.68 0.29
N LYS A 307 -29.40 5.90 0.85
CA LYS A 307 -30.15 7.17 0.69
C LYS A 307 -29.36 8.40 1.18
N SER A 308 -28.54 8.27 2.21
CA SER A 308 -27.66 9.36 2.67
C SER A 308 -26.62 9.79 1.63
N PHE A 309 -26.33 8.93 0.64
CA PHE A 309 -25.37 9.18 -0.45
C PHE A 309 -26.05 9.46 -1.79
N GLU A 310 -27.39 9.55 -1.81
CA GLU A 310 -28.20 9.68 -3.03
C GLU A 310 -27.71 10.78 -3.98
N LYS A 311 -27.31 11.93 -3.41
CA LYS A 311 -26.86 13.10 -4.18
C LYS A 311 -25.58 12.79 -4.97
N ASP A 312 -24.59 12.15 -4.34
CA ASP A 312 -23.34 11.75 -4.97
C ASP A 312 -23.58 10.60 -5.98
N LEU A 313 -24.38 9.60 -5.62
CA LEU A 313 -24.72 8.49 -6.50
C LEU A 313 -25.45 8.93 -7.77
N LYS A 314 -26.47 9.82 -7.62
CA LYS A 314 -27.19 10.39 -8.77
C LYS A 314 -26.25 11.22 -9.67
N ALA A 315 -25.38 12.02 -9.09
CA ALA A 315 -24.44 12.83 -9.86
C ALA A 315 -23.42 11.97 -10.63
N THR A 316 -22.91 10.90 -9.99
CA THR A 316 -21.91 10.00 -10.59
C THR A 316 -22.49 9.20 -11.74
N HIS A 317 -23.65 8.61 -11.53
CA HIS A 317 -24.27 7.73 -12.52
C HIS A 317 -25.22 8.44 -13.47
N LYS A 318 -25.48 9.75 -13.26
CA LYS A 318 -26.47 10.54 -14.01
C LYS A 318 -27.84 9.84 -13.99
N ILE A 319 -28.27 9.43 -12.79
CA ILE A 319 -29.59 8.81 -12.59
C ILE A 319 -30.65 9.91 -12.74
N THR A 320 -31.59 9.67 -13.67
CA THR A 320 -32.73 10.56 -13.98
C THR A 320 -34.03 10.02 -13.47
#